data_0565bcc432fc9f95a1e4a3834df299b9
#
_entry.id   0565bcc432fc9f95a1e4a3834df299b9
#
_cell.length_a   1.000
_cell.length_b   1.000
_cell.length_c   1.000
_cell.angle_alpha   90.00
_cell.angle_beta   90.00
_cell.angle_gamma   90.00
#
_symmetry.space_group_name_H-M   'P 1'
#
loop_
_entity.id
_entity.type
_entity.pdbx_description
1 polymer ?
#
loop_
_entity_poly.entity_id
_entity_poly.type
_entity_poly.pdbx_seq_one_letter_code
_entity_poly.pdbx_strand_id
1 'polypeptide(L)'
;MTCMEVIATDTDSAVARMLDSYEHPAILVTPDYEILAINDLYREKYGLIDTSTGPARCYRVSHDYDRPCDQAGEDCPLAAATASGQRERVLHIHQTPRGEEHVDVEMLPILDDAGELTYFVELLKPVPVAGAVAGDRPMVGASRAFNRMLGLISRVAPTRAAVLLLGDSG
;
A
#
# COMPACT_ATOMS: atom_id res chain seq x y z
N MET A 1 -11.73 -27.70 16.04
CA MET A 1 -11.99 -26.26 15.88
C MET A 1 -10.74 -25.55 16.36
N THR A 2 -9.83 -25.29 15.42
CA THR A 2 -8.55 -24.63 15.71
C THR A 2 -8.84 -23.14 15.82
N CYS A 3 -8.57 -22.57 17.00
CA CYS A 3 -8.70 -21.14 17.25
C CYS A 3 -7.72 -20.42 16.31
N MET A 4 -8.22 -19.67 15.36
CA MET A 4 -7.41 -18.74 14.58
C MET A 4 -6.86 -17.71 15.57
N GLU A 5 -5.56 -17.70 15.75
CA GLU A 5 -4.87 -16.68 16.51
C GLU A 5 -4.90 -15.39 15.69
N VAL A 6 -5.86 -14.53 16.01
CA VAL A 6 -5.92 -13.16 15.49
C VAL A 6 -4.83 -12.38 16.20
N ILE A 7 -4.04 -11.60 15.46
CA ILE A 7 -3.07 -10.66 16.03
C ILE A 7 -3.81 -9.77 17.06
N ALA A 8 -3.66 -10.07 18.33
CA ALA A 8 -4.19 -9.28 19.43
C ALA A 8 -3.35 -9.51 20.69
N THR A 9 -2.29 -8.73 20.82
CA THR A 9 -1.72 -8.42 22.13
C THR A 9 -2.29 -7.07 22.61
N ASP A 10 -2.24 -6.78 23.91
CA ASP A 10 -2.78 -5.50 24.46
C ASP A 10 -2.12 -4.25 23.82
N THR A 11 -0.88 -4.34 23.39
CA THR A 11 -0.18 -3.30 22.63
C THR A 11 -0.79 -3.14 21.23
N ASP A 12 -1.18 -4.23 20.58
CA ASP A 12 -1.81 -4.22 19.26
C ASP A 12 -3.13 -3.47 19.26
N SER A 13 -3.91 -3.56 20.34
CA SER A 13 -5.20 -2.86 20.46
C SER A 13 -5.05 -1.33 20.53
N ALA A 14 -3.99 -0.82 21.13
CA ALA A 14 -3.72 0.63 21.20
C ALA A 14 -3.23 1.17 19.85
N VAL A 15 -2.33 0.44 19.19
CA VAL A 15 -1.83 0.78 17.87
C VAL A 15 -2.93 0.67 16.81
N ALA A 16 -3.76 -0.38 16.84
CA ALA A 16 -4.90 -0.52 15.94
C ALA A 16 -5.86 0.67 16.09
N ARG A 17 -6.21 1.07 17.34
CA ARG A 17 -7.02 2.28 17.58
C ARG A 17 -6.37 3.57 17.08
N MET A 18 -5.04 3.68 17.15
CA MET A 18 -4.33 4.81 16.54
C MET A 18 -4.46 4.78 15.02
N LEU A 19 -4.32 3.60 14.41
CA LEU A 19 -4.49 3.42 12.98
C LEU A 19 -5.94 3.68 12.52
N ASP A 20 -6.95 3.45 13.36
CA ASP A 20 -8.37 3.75 13.07
C ASP A 20 -8.65 5.26 12.96
N SER A 21 -7.72 6.12 13.39
CA SER A 21 -7.82 7.57 13.16
C SER A 21 -7.59 7.98 11.70
N TYR A 22 -7.03 7.09 10.88
CA TYR A 22 -6.86 7.35 9.44
C TYR A 22 -8.14 7.06 8.66
N GLU A 23 -8.45 7.91 7.68
CA GLU A 23 -9.63 7.78 6.81
C GLU A 23 -9.43 6.73 5.69
N HIS A 24 -8.32 6.02 5.69
CA HIS A 24 -7.94 5.02 4.69
C HIS A 24 -7.49 3.73 5.35
N PRO A 25 -7.54 2.59 4.63
CA PRO A 25 -6.89 1.37 5.09
C PRO A 25 -5.45 1.64 5.47
N ALA A 26 -5.05 1.20 6.68
CA ALA A 26 -3.75 1.47 7.25
C ALA A 26 -3.20 0.25 7.97
N ILE A 27 -1.88 0.05 7.88
CA ILE A 27 -1.16 -0.98 8.63
C ILE A 27 0.08 -0.41 9.29
N LEU A 28 0.50 -1.02 10.40
CA LEU A 28 1.84 -0.87 10.95
C LEU A 28 2.70 -2.03 10.43
N VAL A 29 3.84 -1.71 9.85
CA VAL A 29 4.74 -2.71 9.25
C VAL A 29 6.18 -2.46 9.68
N THR A 30 6.94 -3.56 9.86
CA THR A 30 8.38 -3.50 10.15
C THR A 30 9.20 -3.29 8.87
N PRO A 31 10.48 -2.86 8.97
CA PRO A 31 11.41 -2.83 7.84
C PRO A 31 11.57 -4.19 7.14
N ASP A 32 11.28 -5.30 7.84
CA ASP A 32 11.30 -6.67 7.32
C ASP A 32 9.95 -7.11 6.71
N TYR A 33 9.08 -6.15 6.35
CA TYR A 33 7.78 -6.39 5.69
C TYR A 33 6.72 -7.06 6.56
N GLU A 34 6.94 -7.26 7.86
CA GLU A 34 5.98 -7.89 8.76
C GLU A 34 4.88 -6.91 9.18
N ILE A 35 3.63 -7.32 8.99
CA ILE A 35 2.45 -6.58 9.45
C ILE A 35 2.25 -6.84 10.93
N LEU A 36 2.32 -5.79 11.75
CA LEU A 36 2.14 -5.85 13.20
C LEU A 36 0.72 -5.48 13.65
N ALA A 37 0.09 -4.54 12.95
CA ALA A 37 -1.26 -4.08 13.26
C ALA A 37 -1.95 -3.58 11.99
N ILE A 38 -3.28 -3.64 11.99
CA ILE A 38 -4.14 -3.17 10.90
C ILE A 38 -5.31 -2.39 11.48
N ASN A 39 -5.85 -1.41 10.74
CA ASN A 39 -7.10 -0.76 11.12
C ASN A 39 -8.33 -1.52 10.58
N ASP A 40 -9.52 -1.11 11.01
CA ASP A 40 -10.77 -1.75 10.59
C ASP A 40 -11.01 -1.61 9.08
N LEU A 41 -10.65 -0.48 8.47
CA LEU A 41 -10.77 -0.28 7.02
C LEU A 41 -9.88 -1.23 6.21
N TYR A 42 -8.69 -1.56 6.73
CA TYR A 42 -7.82 -2.56 6.10
C TYR A 42 -8.44 -3.95 6.20
N ARG A 43 -8.98 -4.29 7.38
CA ARG A 43 -9.65 -5.58 7.61
C ARG A 43 -10.88 -5.77 6.72
N GLU A 44 -11.67 -4.71 6.53
CA GLU A 44 -12.82 -4.74 5.62
C GLU A 44 -12.42 -4.94 4.15
N LYS A 45 -11.26 -4.40 3.78
CA LYS A 45 -10.78 -4.44 2.40
C LYS A 45 -10.09 -5.75 2.04
N TYR A 46 -9.21 -6.25 2.89
CA TYR A 46 -8.36 -7.42 2.63
C TYR A 46 -8.82 -8.69 3.37
N GLY A 47 -9.78 -8.56 4.28
CA GLY A 47 -10.25 -9.67 5.11
C GLY A 47 -9.38 -9.95 6.33
N LEU A 48 -9.56 -11.11 6.91
CA LEU A 48 -8.75 -11.59 8.02
C LEU A 48 -7.38 -12.04 7.52
N ILE A 49 -6.34 -11.58 8.19
CA ILE A 49 -4.96 -11.98 7.89
C ILE A 49 -4.68 -13.29 8.61
N ASP A 50 -4.32 -14.32 7.84
CA ASP A 50 -3.90 -15.62 8.39
C ASP A 50 -2.44 -15.57 8.85
N THR A 51 -2.22 -15.74 10.15
CA THR A 51 -0.90 -15.82 10.78
C THR A 51 -0.56 -17.24 11.25
N SER A 52 -1.39 -18.22 10.95
CA SER A 52 -1.20 -19.61 11.40
C SER A 52 0.07 -20.27 10.84
N THR A 53 0.56 -19.80 9.70
CA THR A 53 1.77 -20.32 9.02
C THR A 53 3.02 -19.47 9.25
N GLY A 54 2.91 -18.40 10.04
CA GLY A 54 4.00 -17.48 10.35
C GLY A 54 3.60 -16.01 10.25
N PRO A 55 4.55 -15.08 10.38
CA PRO A 55 4.26 -13.66 10.36
C PRO A 55 3.65 -13.21 9.01
N ALA A 56 2.63 -12.37 9.08
CA ALA A 56 2.01 -11.79 7.90
C ALA A 56 2.98 -10.84 7.22
N ARG A 57 3.17 -10.97 5.92
CA ARG A 57 4.04 -10.11 5.11
C ARG A 57 3.20 -9.25 4.16
N CYS A 58 3.48 -7.95 4.08
CA CYS A 58 2.69 -7.03 3.26
C CYS A 58 2.64 -7.45 1.78
N TYR A 59 3.77 -7.85 1.20
CA TYR A 59 3.85 -8.31 -0.19
C TYR A 59 3.01 -9.58 -0.45
N ARG A 60 2.83 -10.45 0.57
CA ARG A 60 2.00 -11.65 0.44
C ARG A 60 0.52 -11.31 0.53
N VAL A 61 0.14 -10.45 1.48
CA VAL A 61 -1.27 -10.09 1.71
C VAL A 61 -1.80 -9.20 0.59
N SER A 62 -1.00 -8.23 0.12
CA SER A 62 -1.47 -7.23 -0.83
C SER A 62 -1.24 -7.61 -2.30
N HIS A 63 -0.29 -8.52 -2.60
CA HIS A 63 0.10 -8.84 -3.97
C HIS A 63 0.10 -10.34 -4.28
N ASP A 64 -0.07 -11.20 -3.27
CA ASP A 64 0.09 -12.66 -3.40
C ASP A 64 1.50 -13.07 -3.89
N TYR A 65 2.52 -12.27 -3.54
CA TYR A 65 3.91 -12.55 -3.88
C TYR A 65 4.59 -13.41 -2.81
N ASP A 66 5.55 -14.24 -3.23
CA ASP A 66 6.40 -15.05 -2.36
C ASP A 66 7.66 -14.29 -1.86
N ARG A 67 7.87 -13.08 -2.36
CA ARG A 67 9.03 -12.21 -2.09
C ARG A 67 8.64 -10.73 -2.12
N PRO A 68 9.49 -9.81 -1.61
CA PRO A 68 9.26 -8.37 -1.68
C PRO A 68 8.97 -7.83 -3.09
N CYS A 69 8.16 -6.78 -3.19
CA CYS A 69 7.68 -6.23 -4.47
C CYS A 69 8.82 -5.80 -5.42
N ASP A 70 9.92 -5.22 -4.87
CA ASP A 70 11.10 -4.83 -5.64
C ASP A 70 11.84 -6.03 -6.24
N GLN A 71 11.78 -7.18 -5.58
CA GLN A 71 12.32 -8.44 -6.10
C GLN A 71 11.35 -9.16 -7.06
N ALA A 72 10.08 -8.81 -7.00
CA ALA A 72 9.04 -9.30 -7.91
C ALA A 72 8.89 -8.45 -9.18
N GLY A 73 9.67 -7.39 -9.31
CA GLY A 73 9.69 -6.55 -10.51
C GLY A 73 8.88 -5.27 -10.39
N GLU A 74 8.43 -4.88 -9.21
CA GLU A 74 7.71 -3.63 -8.94
C GLU A 74 8.55 -2.64 -8.12
N ASP A 75 8.13 -1.38 -8.05
CA ASP A 75 8.73 -0.41 -7.15
C ASP A 75 8.13 -0.64 -5.74
N CYS A 76 8.97 -0.87 -4.73
CA CYS A 76 8.50 -1.09 -3.35
C CYS A 76 8.63 0.19 -2.53
N PRO A 77 7.52 0.79 -2.02
CA PRO A 77 7.61 2.00 -1.22
C PRO A 77 8.30 1.78 0.12
N LEU A 78 8.18 0.57 0.72
CA LEU A 78 8.85 0.23 1.96
C LEU A 78 10.37 0.14 1.76
N ALA A 79 10.84 -0.55 0.72
CA ALA A 79 12.27 -0.61 0.40
C ALA A 79 12.84 0.78 0.11
N ALA A 80 12.11 1.62 -0.63
CA ALA A 80 12.50 2.98 -0.92
C ALA A 80 12.56 3.85 0.35
N ALA A 81 11.54 3.78 1.22
CA ALA A 81 11.50 4.51 2.49
C ALA A 81 12.58 4.04 3.47
N THR A 82 12.90 2.75 3.49
CA THR A 82 14.00 2.20 4.29
C THR A 82 15.35 2.77 3.82
N ALA A 83 15.55 2.87 2.51
CA ALA A 83 16.80 3.38 1.94
C ALA A 83 16.94 4.90 2.09
N SER A 84 15.85 5.67 1.97
CA SER A 84 15.86 7.13 2.01
C SER A 84 15.68 7.71 3.42
N GLY A 85 15.09 6.95 4.35
CA GLY A 85 14.62 7.45 5.65
C GLY A 85 13.47 8.46 5.52
N GLN A 86 12.88 8.60 4.35
CA GLN A 86 11.86 9.59 4.04
C GLN A 86 10.53 8.91 3.72
N ARG A 87 9.48 9.73 3.71
CA ARG A 87 8.18 9.34 3.22
C ARG A 87 8.25 9.01 1.73
N GLU A 88 7.78 7.85 1.36
CA GLU A 88 7.74 7.38 -0.03
C GLU A 88 6.32 7.08 -0.46
N ARG A 89 6.09 7.12 -1.78
CA ARG A 89 4.76 6.95 -2.33
C ARG A 89 4.82 6.32 -3.71
N VAL A 90 4.13 5.19 -3.88
CA VAL A 90 4.12 4.41 -5.11
C VAL A 90 2.70 3.98 -5.43
N LEU A 91 2.32 4.02 -6.71
CA LEU A 91 1.07 3.42 -7.17
C LEU A 91 1.30 1.93 -7.41
N HIS A 92 0.53 1.10 -6.72
CA HIS A 92 0.52 -0.35 -6.86
C HIS A 92 -0.81 -0.88 -7.39
N ILE A 93 -0.79 -2.12 -7.85
CA ILE A 93 -1.99 -2.92 -8.07
C ILE A 93 -2.04 -3.94 -6.93
N HIS A 94 -3.05 -3.82 -6.07
CA HIS A 94 -3.26 -4.75 -4.96
C HIS A 94 -4.31 -5.79 -5.33
N GLN A 95 -4.08 -7.03 -4.90
CA GLN A 95 -5.04 -8.09 -4.96
C GLN A 95 -5.99 -7.99 -3.76
N THR A 96 -7.28 -7.87 -4.01
CA THR A 96 -8.30 -7.85 -2.96
C THR A 96 -9.30 -8.96 -3.21
N PRO A 97 -10.12 -9.35 -2.21
CA PRO A 97 -11.22 -10.30 -2.44
C PRO A 97 -12.22 -9.85 -3.52
N ARG A 98 -12.21 -8.56 -3.91
CA ARG A 98 -13.04 -8.00 -4.97
C ARG A 98 -12.35 -7.94 -6.33
N GLY A 99 -11.08 -8.35 -6.41
CA GLY A 99 -10.23 -8.28 -7.59
C GLY A 99 -9.08 -7.27 -7.46
N GLU A 100 -8.45 -6.97 -8.58
CA GLU A 100 -7.33 -6.03 -8.65
C GLU A 100 -7.79 -4.59 -8.48
N GLU A 101 -7.10 -3.84 -7.64
CA GLU A 101 -7.35 -2.42 -7.41
C GLU A 101 -6.05 -1.61 -7.49
N HIS A 102 -6.11 -0.46 -8.17
CA HIS A 102 -5.03 0.51 -8.13
C HIS A 102 -5.06 1.26 -6.80
N VAL A 103 -3.95 1.22 -6.09
CA VAL A 103 -3.79 1.80 -4.77
C VAL A 103 -2.55 2.68 -4.73
N ASP A 104 -2.72 3.91 -4.32
CA ASP A 104 -1.62 4.81 -4.03
C ASP A 104 -1.14 4.52 -2.61
N VAL A 105 -0.03 3.81 -2.53
CA VAL A 105 0.59 3.36 -1.28
C VAL A 105 1.52 4.44 -0.78
N GLU A 106 1.27 4.93 0.42
CA GLU A 106 2.09 5.92 1.08
C GLU A 106 2.74 5.32 2.32
N MET A 107 4.07 5.36 2.38
CA MET A 107 4.87 4.80 3.46
C MET A 107 5.44 5.91 4.34
N LEU A 108 5.08 5.91 5.61
CA LEU A 108 5.44 6.91 6.61
C LEU A 108 6.43 6.29 7.61
N PRO A 109 7.71 6.69 7.63
CA PRO A 109 8.67 6.14 8.58
C PRO A 109 8.39 6.61 10.01
N ILE A 110 8.55 5.70 10.96
CA ILE A 110 8.52 5.96 12.41
C ILE A 110 9.91 5.69 12.95
N LEU A 111 10.47 6.72 13.57
CA LEU A 111 11.78 6.66 14.20
C LEU A 111 11.63 6.53 15.72
N ASP A 112 12.58 5.91 16.36
CA ASP A 112 12.70 5.88 17.83
C ASP A 112 13.34 7.18 18.37
N ASP A 113 13.49 7.24 19.69
CA ASP A 113 14.10 8.40 20.38
C ASP A 113 15.58 8.63 20.00
N ALA A 114 16.27 7.62 19.47
CA ALA A 114 17.63 7.72 18.96
C ALA A 114 17.68 8.15 17.47
N GLY A 115 16.52 8.26 16.81
CA GLY A 115 16.40 8.59 15.39
C GLY A 115 16.59 7.39 14.47
N GLU A 116 16.58 6.17 15.01
CA GLU A 116 16.67 4.95 14.22
C GLU A 116 15.29 4.53 13.72
N LEU A 117 15.25 4.04 12.48
CA LEU A 117 14.04 3.59 11.84
C LEU A 117 13.53 2.27 12.47
N THR A 118 12.34 2.33 13.05
CA THR A 118 11.76 1.19 13.78
C THR A 118 10.57 0.57 13.05
N TYR A 119 9.65 1.39 12.57
CA TYR A 119 8.42 0.94 11.91
C TYR A 119 8.03 1.87 10.77
N PHE A 120 7.00 1.46 10.03
CA PHE A 120 6.30 2.30 9.08
C PHE A 120 4.79 2.23 9.30
N VAL A 121 4.10 3.34 9.07
CA VAL A 121 2.67 3.32 8.78
C VAL A 121 2.52 3.32 7.26
N GLU A 122 1.84 2.30 6.74
CA GLU A 122 1.45 2.22 5.33
C GLU A 122 -0.01 2.65 5.19
N LEU A 123 -0.27 3.67 4.36
CA LEU A 123 -1.60 4.15 4.04
C LEU A 123 -1.96 3.77 2.60
N LEU A 124 -3.15 3.21 2.42
CA LEU A 124 -3.62 2.69 1.15
C LEU A 124 -4.78 3.54 0.62
N LYS A 125 -4.50 4.42 -0.32
CA LYS A 125 -5.50 5.30 -0.93
C LYS A 125 -6.01 4.71 -2.25
N PRO A 126 -7.27 4.30 -2.36
CA PRO A 126 -7.81 3.83 -3.62
C PRO A 126 -7.69 4.91 -4.69
N VAL A 127 -7.19 4.55 -5.86
CA VAL A 127 -7.15 5.45 -7.02
C VAL A 127 -8.22 4.98 -8.00
N PRO A 128 -9.28 5.75 -8.20
CA PRO A 128 -10.21 5.46 -9.28
C PRO A 128 -9.44 5.56 -10.59
N VAL A 129 -9.18 4.42 -11.23
CA VAL A 129 -8.55 4.42 -12.56
C VAL A 129 -9.55 5.05 -13.52
N ALA A 130 -9.09 6.02 -14.29
CA ALA A 130 -9.91 6.71 -15.27
C ALA A 130 -10.55 5.70 -16.25
N GLY A 131 -11.81 5.43 -16.07
CA GLY A 131 -12.57 4.43 -16.82
C GLY A 131 -14.02 4.32 -16.39
N ALA A 132 -14.41 5.03 -15.34
CA ALA A 132 -15.78 5.03 -14.82
C ALA A 132 -16.72 6.03 -15.52
N VAL A 133 -16.28 6.72 -16.55
CA VAL A 133 -17.17 7.57 -17.35
C VAL A 133 -17.71 6.71 -18.50
N ALA A 134 -19.03 6.59 -18.54
CA ALA A 134 -19.74 5.84 -19.59
C ALA A 134 -19.32 6.36 -20.97
N GLY A 135 -18.59 5.53 -21.74
CA GLY A 135 -18.18 5.83 -23.11
C GLY A 135 -16.68 5.81 -23.38
N ASP A 136 -15.82 5.95 -22.37
CA ASP A 136 -14.38 5.91 -22.56
C ASP A 136 -13.80 4.50 -22.33
N ARG A 137 -12.88 4.09 -23.21
CA ARG A 137 -12.12 2.85 -23.00
C ARG A 137 -11.22 3.04 -21.78
N PRO A 138 -11.25 2.14 -20.79
CA PRO A 138 -10.36 2.24 -19.65
C PRO A 138 -8.90 2.15 -20.13
N MET A 139 -8.02 2.95 -19.53
CA MET A 139 -6.58 2.75 -19.71
C MET A 139 -6.21 1.42 -19.07
N VAL A 140 -5.60 0.53 -19.85
CA VAL A 140 -5.22 -0.81 -19.38
C VAL A 140 -3.70 -0.92 -19.40
N GLY A 141 -3.12 -1.32 -18.29
CA GLY A 141 -1.68 -1.58 -18.17
C GLY A 141 -1.28 -1.89 -16.73
N ALA A 142 -0.24 -2.70 -16.58
CA ALA A 142 0.33 -3.10 -15.29
C ALA A 142 1.86 -2.89 -15.24
N SER A 143 2.46 -2.27 -16.28
CA SER A 143 3.91 -2.04 -16.28
C SER A 143 4.31 -0.95 -15.28
N ARG A 144 5.55 -1.02 -14.76
CA ARG A 144 6.13 0.02 -13.89
C ARG A 144 5.99 1.42 -14.48
N ALA A 145 6.24 1.58 -15.78
CA ALA A 145 6.13 2.86 -16.46
C ALA A 145 4.69 3.37 -16.48
N PHE A 146 3.72 2.49 -16.72
CA PHE A 146 2.30 2.81 -16.68
C PHE A 146 1.86 3.21 -15.26
N ASN A 147 2.23 2.44 -14.25
CA ASN A 147 1.91 2.75 -12.85
C ASN A 147 2.55 4.08 -12.39
N ARG A 148 3.79 4.37 -12.78
CA ARG A 148 4.43 5.66 -12.53
C ARG A 148 3.69 6.82 -13.19
N MET A 149 3.27 6.65 -14.43
CA MET A 149 2.48 7.65 -15.15
C MET A 149 1.14 7.92 -14.45
N LEU A 150 0.38 6.87 -14.10
CA LEU A 150 -0.87 7.00 -13.35
C LEU A 150 -0.67 7.67 -12.00
N GLY A 151 0.38 7.31 -11.26
CA GLY A 151 0.72 7.94 -9.99
C GLY A 151 1.03 9.43 -10.12
N LEU A 152 1.69 9.85 -11.21
CA LEU A 152 1.92 11.26 -11.52
C LEU A 152 0.59 11.96 -11.84
N ILE A 153 -0.25 11.38 -12.68
CA ILE A 153 -1.57 11.90 -13.03
C ILE A 153 -2.42 12.10 -11.78
N SER A 154 -2.51 11.10 -10.92
CA SER A 154 -3.32 11.15 -9.70
C SER A 154 -2.88 12.25 -8.73
N ARG A 155 -1.57 12.55 -8.68
CA ARG A 155 -1.04 13.65 -7.85
C ARG A 155 -1.30 15.02 -8.43
N VAL A 156 -1.30 15.16 -9.76
CA VAL A 156 -1.43 16.45 -10.42
C VAL A 156 -2.88 16.81 -10.70
N ALA A 157 -3.74 15.83 -10.97
CA ALA A 157 -5.14 16.01 -11.31
C ALA A 157 -5.94 16.90 -10.33
N PRO A 158 -5.78 16.82 -9.00
CA PRO A 158 -6.49 17.69 -8.06
C PRO A 158 -5.88 19.10 -7.96
N THR A 159 -4.81 19.41 -8.69
CA THR A 159 -4.11 20.71 -8.63
C THR A 159 -4.45 21.58 -9.84
N ARG A 160 -4.00 22.85 -9.80
CA ARG A 160 -4.08 23.79 -10.94
C ARG A 160 -2.75 23.85 -11.71
N ALA A 161 -1.84 22.91 -11.52
CA ALA A 161 -0.56 22.87 -12.21
C ALA A 161 -0.74 22.59 -13.70
N ALA A 162 0.00 23.29 -14.53
CA ALA A 162 0.08 22.96 -15.95
C ALA A 162 0.89 21.68 -16.13
N VAL A 163 0.40 20.77 -16.99
CA VAL A 163 1.03 19.48 -17.27
C VAL A 163 1.36 19.39 -18.74
N LEU A 164 2.60 19.01 -19.04
CA LEU A 164 3.03 18.69 -20.40
C LEU A 164 3.14 17.17 -20.54
N LEU A 165 2.38 16.58 -21.45
CA LEU A 165 2.50 15.17 -21.82
C LEU A 165 3.41 15.05 -23.03
N LEU A 166 4.47 14.23 -22.91
CA LEU A 166 5.41 13.92 -23.97
C LEU A 166 5.31 12.44 -24.30
N GLY A 167 5.28 12.12 -25.59
CA GLY A 167 5.22 10.76 -26.08
C GLY A 167 5.26 10.72 -27.61
N ASP A 168 5.32 9.51 -28.15
CA ASP A 168 5.24 9.30 -29.58
C ASP A 168 3.82 9.61 -30.07
N SER A 169 3.70 10.23 -31.23
CA SER A 169 2.41 10.42 -31.93
C SER A 169 1.99 9.08 -32.52
N GLY A 170 1.00 8.45 -31.89
CA GLY A 170 0.46 7.17 -32.32
C GLY A 170 -0.62 7.27 -33.38
#